data_e4b9a7c56dbcf6333fcb218f804ad785
#
_entry.id   e4b9a7c56dbcf6333fcb218f804ad785
#
_cell.length_a   1.000
_cell.length_b   1.000
_cell.length_c   1.000
_cell.angle_alpha   90.00
_cell.angle_beta   90.00
_cell.angle_gamma   90.00
#
_symmetry.space_group_name_H-M   'P 1'
#
loop_
_entity.id
_entity.type
_entity.pdbx_description
1 polymer ?
#
loop_
_entity_poly.entity_id
_entity_poly.type
_entity_poly.pdbx_seq_one_letter_code
_entity_poly.pdbx_strand_id
1 'polypeptide(L)'
;APKGPSLFEVQDMIENSSKPIISAIHGTALGGGLEVALTCHYRIAVPSARCGLPEVKLGLLPGAGGTQRLPRIVGAQKALQMVTSGEHIPAKECLEIGLIDEIASEDSLLEDAIKFASVIVKENKPLVKVKENEENIKEDKGNHALFTAFRKSIARRTRGFLAPEYNIQCIEAAVNKPFEEGIKVERDLFTKLVTGSQSA
;
A
#
# COMPACT_ATOMS: atom_id res chain seq x y z
N ALA A 1 -2.34 28.06 -7.12
CA ALA A 1 -1.66 26.89 -6.54
C ALA A 1 -2.17 26.67 -5.13
N PRO A 2 -2.44 25.44 -4.69
CA PRO A 2 -2.82 25.18 -3.31
C PRO A 2 -1.70 25.64 -2.37
N LYS A 3 -2.08 26.38 -1.30
CA LYS A 3 -1.14 26.94 -0.30
C LYS A 3 -0.83 25.97 0.84
N GLY A 4 -0.87 24.66 0.61
CA GLY A 4 -0.62 23.62 1.62
C GLY A 4 0.45 22.62 1.19
N PRO A 5 0.89 21.76 2.10
CA PRO A 5 1.84 20.71 1.77
C PRO A 5 1.24 19.74 0.73
N SER A 6 2.08 19.20 -0.14
CA SER A 6 1.70 18.13 -1.06
C SER A 6 1.39 16.83 -0.28
N LEU A 7 0.68 15.90 -0.92
CA LEU A 7 0.40 14.60 -0.31
C LEU A 7 1.70 13.88 0.12
N PHE A 8 2.76 13.96 -0.68
CA PHE A 8 4.05 13.34 -0.35
C PHE A 8 4.72 13.97 0.87
N GLU A 9 4.63 15.30 1.02
CA GLU A 9 5.15 15.98 2.22
C GLU A 9 4.35 15.58 3.47
N VAL A 10 3.03 15.46 3.38
CA VAL A 10 2.19 14.96 4.48
C VAL A 10 2.55 13.51 4.83
N GLN A 11 2.70 12.64 3.85
CA GLN A 11 3.13 11.25 4.05
C GLN A 11 4.49 11.18 4.75
N ASP A 12 5.45 11.99 4.33
CA ASP A 12 6.77 12.04 4.95
C ASP A 12 6.71 12.54 6.41
N MET A 13 5.88 13.53 6.69
CA MET A 13 5.64 14.02 8.06
C MET A 13 5.03 12.94 8.96
N ILE A 14 4.06 12.15 8.46
CA ILE A 14 3.44 11.04 9.19
C ILE A 14 4.49 9.96 9.49
N GLU A 15 5.18 9.51 8.47
CA GLU A 15 6.13 8.38 8.56
C GLU A 15 7.35 8.72 9.43
N ASN A 16 7.79 9.99 9.45
CA ASN A 16 8.91 10.47 10.27
C ASN A 16 8.49 11.07 11.61
N SER A 17 7.21 10.98 11.99
CA SER A 17 6.76 11.44 13.32
C SER A 17 7.53 10.72 14.43
N SER A 18 7.95 11.49 15.45
CA SER A 18 8.54 10.95 16.68
C SER A 18 7.52 10.35 17.66
N LYS A 19 6.23 10.50 17.35
CA LYS A 19 5.13 9.91 18.10
C LYS A 19 4.44 8.84 17.25
N PRO A 20 3.89 7.78 17.84
CA PRO A 20 3.15 6.78 17.09
C PRO A 20 1.93 7.41 16.41
N ILE A 21 1.82 7.20 15.11
CA ILE A 21 0.64 7.55 14.32
C ILE A 21 -0.08 6.26 13.97
N ILE A 22 -1.34 6.15 14.39
CA ILE A 22 -2.19 4.98 14.15
C ILE A 22 -3.30 5.37 13.17
N SER A 23 -3.43 4.63 12.09
CA SER A 23 -4.58 4.73 11.21
C SER A 23 -5.73 3.91 11.78
N ALA A 24 -6.86 4.56 12.06
CA ALA A 24 -8.10 3.93 12.51
C ALA A 24 -9.09 3.91 11.34
N ILE A 25 -9.29 2.75 10.73
CA ILE A 25 -10.00 2.60 9.47
C ILE A 25 -11.46 2.22 9.74
N HIS A 26 -12.38 3.09 9.31
CA HIS A 26 -13.81 2.83 9.27
C HIS A 26 -14.30 2.83 7.81
N GLY A 27 -15.09 1.82 7.43
CA GLY A 27 -15.59 1.71 6.06
C GLY A 27 -14.50 1.30 5.06
N THR A 28 -14.21 2.11 4.04
CA THR A 28 -13.25 1.76 2.99
C THR A 28 -12.03 2.65 2.97
N ALA A 29 -10.84 2.05 3.06
CA ALA A 29 -9.55 2.70 2.78
C ALA A 29 -9.07 2.24 1.40
N LEU A 30 -9.35 3.04 0.36
CA LEU A 30 -9.06 2.69 -1.04
C LEU A 30 -8.16 3.73 -1.68
N GLY A 31 -7.31 3.29 -2.61
CA GLY A 31 -6.43 4.18 -3.37
C GLY A 31 -5.60 5.09 -2.47
N GLY A 32 -5.62 6.39 -2.72
CA GLY A 32 -4.91 7.39 -1.92
C GLY A 32 -5.21 7.32 -0.42
N GLY A 33 -6.43 6.91 -0.02
CA GLY A 33 -6.77 6.70 1.39
C GLY A 33 -5.98 5.56 2.03
N LEU A 34 -5.82 4.44 1.32
CA LEU A 34 -4.95 3.36 1.77
C LEU A 34 -3.47 3.78 1.71
N GLU A 35 -3.05 4.51 0.67
CA GLU A 35 -1.68 4.99 0.54
C GLU A 35 -1.26 5.87 1.72
N VAL A 36 -2.16 6.72 2.25
CA VAL A 36 -1.93 7.47 3.50
C VAL A 36 -1.87 6.53 4.71
N ALA A 37 -2.78 5.58 4.82
CA ALA A 37 -2.78 4.62 5.93
C ALA A 37 -1.48 3.79 5.98
N LEU A 38 -0.88 3.47 4.82
CA LEU A 38 0.39 2.75 4.73
C LEU A 38 1.60 3.56 5.25
N THR A 39 1.48 4.88 5.38
CA THR A 39 2.53 5.72 5.98
C THR A 39 2.44 5.80 7.51
N CYS A 40 1.29 5.44 8.09
CA CYS A 40 1.13 5.36 9.52
C CYS A 40 1.95 4.20 10.10
N HIS A 41 2.42 4.35 11.34
CA HIS A 41 3.24 3.33 12.01
C HIS A 41 2.44 2.06 12.27
N TYR A 42 1.15 2.20 12.56
CA TYR A 42 0.22 1.11 12.83
C TYR A 42 -1.14 1.39 12.18
N ARG A 43 -1.90 0.33 11.93
CA ARG A 43 -3.24 0.39 11.32
C ARG A 43 -4.18 -0.54 12.07
N ILE A 44 -5.34 -0.03 12.48
CA ILE A 44 -6.43 -0.84 12.99
C ILE A 44 -7.69 -0.57 12.17
N ALA A 45 -8.60 -1.51 12.14
CA ALA A 45 -9.82 -1.37 11.33
C ALA A 45 -11.02 -2.01 12.03
N VAL A 46 -12.23 -1.51 11.76
CA VAL A 46 -13.47 -2.19 12.16
C VAL A 46 -13.71 -3.44 11.30
N PRO A 47 -14.50 -4.43 11.77
CA PRO A 47 -14.76 -5.66 11.03
C PRO A 47 -15.36 -5.44 9.64
N SER A 48 -16.21 -4.42 9.46
CA SER A 48 -16.84 -4.08 8.19
C SER A 48 -15.91 -3.38 7.20
N ALA A 49 -14.74 -2.94 7.64
CA ALA A 49 -13.79 -2.20 6.80
C ALA A 49 -13.23 -3.03 5.65
N ARG A 50 -12.86 -2.33 4.58
CA ARG A 50 -12.18 -2.90 3.42
C ARG A 50 -11.02 -2.01 2.99
N CYS A 51 -9.92 -2.64 2.57
CA CYS A 51 -8.74 -1.96 2.05
C CYS A 51 -8.45 -2.40 0.62
N GLY A 52 -7.87 -1.52 -0.19
CA GLY A 52 -7.49 -1.88 -1.56
C GLY A 52 -6.82 -0.75 -2.32
N LEU A 53 -6.19 -1.12 -3.42
CA LEU A 53 -5.60 -0.19 -4.41
C LEU A 53 -6.26 -0.45 -5.77
N PRO A 54 -7.47 0.11 -6.01
CA PRO A 54 -8.29 -0.21 -7.18
C PRO A 54 -7.96 0.60 -8.44
N GLU A 55 -6.86 1.35 -8.46
CA GLU A 55 -6.47 2.27 -9.53
C GLU A 55 -6.38 1.60 -10.90
N VAL A 56 -6.03 0.30 -10.94
CA VAL A 56 -5.98 -0.50 -12.17
C VAL A 56 -7.32 -0.54 -12.91
N LYS A 57 -8.44 -0.45 -12.17
CA LYS A 57 -9.80 -0.40 -12.75
C LYS A 57 -10.09 0.90 -13.51
N LEU A 58 -9.28 1.94 -13.25
CA LEU A 58 -9.32 3.22 -13.94
C LEU A 58 -8.22 3.35 -15.00
N GLY A 59 -7.52 2.26 -15.31
CA GLY A 59 -6.37 2.30 -16.22
C GLY A 59 -5.11 2.95 -15.62
N LEU A 60 -5.04 3.03 -14.29
CA LEU A 60 -3.96 3.68 -13.55
C LEU A 60 -3.21 2.69 -12.63
N LEU A 61 -2.22 3.19 -11.94
CA LEU A 61 -1.54 2.54 -10.83
C LEU A 61 -1.58 3.45 -9.59
N PRO A 62 -1.37 2.94 -8.38
CA PRO A 62 -1.22 3.75 -7.17
C PRO A 62 -0.06 4.73 -7.33
N GLY A 63 -0.34 6.04 -7.19
CA GLY A 63 0.63 7.09 -7.51
C GLY A 63 1.19 7.85 -6.31
N ALA A 64 0.88 7.42 -5.08
CA ALA A 64 1.33 8.06 -3.85
C ALA A 64 2.12 7.09 -2.95
N GLY A 65 2.95 6.24 -3.54
CA GLY A 65 3.82 5.31 -2.84
C GLY A 65 3.18 3.97 -2.48
N GLY A 66 1.95 3.72 -2.92
CA GLY A 66 1.22 2.47 -2.62
C GLY A 66 1.92 1.24 -3.17
N THR A 67 2.43 1.30 -4.41
CA THR A 67 3.16 0.18 -5.02
C THR A 67 4.50 -0.09 -4.33
N GLN A 68 5.03 0.87 -3.59
CA GLN A 68 6.32 0.75 -2.91
C GLN A 68 6.16 0.32 -1.44
N ARG A 69 5.08 0.76 -0.77
CA ARG A 69 4.82 0.39 0.63
C ARG A 69 4.07 -0.92 0.78
N LEU A 70 3.08 -1.19 -0.06
CA LEU A 70 2.25 -2.39 0.06
C LEU A 70 3.08 -3.69 0.08
N PRO A 71 4.01 -3.95 -0.86
CA PRO A 71 4.80 -5.19 -0.84
C PRO A 71 5.69 -5.33 0.39
N ARG A 72 6.12 -4.22 0.99
CA ARG A 72 6.89 -4.24 2.24
C ARG A 72 6.08 -4.70 3.45
N ILE A 73 4.75 -4.66 3.34
CA ILE A 73 3.82 -5.13 4.39
C ILE A 73 3.32 -6.54 4.10
N VAL A 74 2.82 -6.79 2.90
CA VAL A 74 2.09 -8.03 2.57
C VAL A 74 2.90 -9.02 1.71
N GLY A 75 4.13 -8.68 1.35
CA GLY A 75 4.97 -9.46 0.43
C GLY A 75 4.65 -9.16 -1.04
N ALA A 76 5.60 -9.51 -1.93
CA ALA A 76 5.51 -9.20 -3.36
C ALA A 76 4.33 -9.89 -4.03
N GLN A 77 4.09 -11.18 -3.76
CA GLN A 77 3.05 -11.96 -4.41
C GLN A 77 1.65 -11.42 -4.11
N LYS A 78 1.36 -11.11 -2.83
CA LYS A 78 0.05 -10.54 -2.44
C LYS A 78 -0.13 -9.12 -2.98
N ALA A 79 0.91 -8.32 -2.94
CA ALA A 79 0.90 -6.97 -3.52
C ALA A 79 0.59 -7.01 -5.02
N LEU A 80 1.24 -7.89 -5.80
CA LEU A 80 0.95 -8.11 -7.22
C LEU A 80 -0.53 -8.41 -7.46
N GLN A 81 -1.12 -9.32 -6.67
CA GLN A 81 -2.54 -9.66 -6.78
C GLN A 81 -3.42 -8.43 -6.53
N MET A 82 -3.17 -7.69 -5.44
CA MET A 82 -3.99 -6.54 -5.05
C MET A 82 -3.94 -5.41 -6.10
N VAL A 83 -2.74 -5.00 -6.56
CA VAL A 83 -2.59 -3.87 -7.48
C VAL A 83 -3.03 -4.19 -8.91
N THR A 84 -3.04 -5.47 -9.32
CA THR A 84 -3.47 -5.86 -10.67
C THR A 84 -4.93 -6.29 -10.76
N SER A 85 -5.57 -6.65 -9.64
CA SER A 85 -7.00 -6.96 -9.59
C SER A 85 -7.85 -5.75 -9.18
N GLY A 86 -7.31 -4.88 -8.34
CA GLY A 86 -8.05 -3.78 -7.73
C GLY A 86 -9.15 -4.26 -6.78
N GLU A 87 -8.99 -5.43 -6.18
CA GLU A 87 -9.96 -5.98 -5.23
C GLU A 87 -9.95 -5.24 -3.90
N HIS A 88 -11.11 -5.22 -3.25
CA HIS A 88 -11.28 -4.67 -1.90
C HIS A 88 -11.18 -5.82 -0.89
N ILE A 89 -10.10 -5.83 -0.12
CA ILE A 89 -9.79 -6.87 0.84
C ILE A 89 -10.53 -6.62 2.16
N PRO A 90 -11.31 -7.59 2.69
CA PRO A 90 -11.99 -7.45 3.97
C PRO A 90 -11.02 -7.33 5.15
N ALA A 91 -11.45 -6.66 6.23
CA ALA A 91 -10.61 -6.43 7.42
C ALA A 91 -10.00 -7.72 8.00
N LYS A 92 -10.75 -8.80 8.02
CA LYS A 92 -10.26 -10.12 8.48
C LYS A 92 -9.04 -10.58 7.66
N GLU A 93 -9.15 -10.54 6.34
CA GLU A 93 -8.03 -10.91 5.46
C GLU A 93 -6.89 -9.88 5.56
N CYS A 94 -7.21 -8.59 5.72
CA CYS A 94 -6.19 -7.56 5.97
C CYS A 94 -5.35 -7.86 7.21
N LEU A 95 -5.98 -8.38 8.29
CA LEU A 95 -5.26 -8.83 9.48
C LEU A 95 -4.39 -10.06 9.19
N GLU A 96 -4.93 -11.05 8.49
CA GLU A 96 -4.23 -12.30 8.16
C GLU A 96 -2.97 -12.06 7.32
N ILE A 97 -3.01 -11.09 6.40
CA ILE A 97 -1.86 -10.73 5.54
C ILE A 97 -0.96 -9.64 6.15
N GLY A 98 -1.24 -9.17 7.35
CA GLY A 98 -0.45 -8.14 8.05
C GLY A 98 -0.67 -6.71 7.55
N LEU A 99 -1.69 -6.47 6.70
CA LEU A 99 -2.01 -5.13 6.20
C LEU A 99 -2.53 -4.22 7.33
N ILE A 100 -3.25 -4.78 8.29
CA ILE A 100 -3.62 -4.13 9.55
C ILE A 100 -3.09 -4.92 10.73
N ASP A 101 -2.94 -4.26 11.88
CA ASP A 101 -2.36 -4.81 13.10
C ASP A 101 -3.41 -5.37 14.07
N GLU A 102 -4.64 -4.81 14.04
CA GLU A 102 -5.72 -5.22 14.93
C GLU A 102 -7.09 -4.94 14.29
N ILE A 103 -8.10 -5.75 14.68
CA ILE A 103 -9.51 -5.47 14.38
C ILE A 103 -10.13 -4.86 15.62
N ALA A 104 -10.61 -3.62 15.50
CA ALA A 104 -11.35 -2.90 16.52
C ALA A 104 -12.83 -3.31 16.54
N SER A 105 -13.57 -2.86 17.55
CA SER A 105 -15.02 -3.03 17.60
C SER A 105 -15.70 -2.05 16.64
N GLU A 106 -16.82 -2.47 16.04
CA GLU A 106 -17.57 -1.64 15.07
C GLU A 106 -18.03 -0.30 15.67
N ASP A 107 -18.46 -0.32 16.92
CA ASP A 107 -19.08 0.85 17.58
C ASP A 107 -18.10 1.65 18.46
N SER A 108 -16.84 1.22 18.58
CA SER A 108 -15.86 1.83 19.52
C SER A 108 -14.47 2.03 18.90
N LEU A 109 -14.41 2.26 17.59
CA LEU A 109 -13.13 2.39 16.88
C LEU A 109 -12.19 3.42 17.51
N LEU A 110 -12.69 4.60 17.90
CA LEU A 110 -11.86 5.65 18.48
C LEU A 110 -11.29 5.24 19.83
N GLU A 111 -12.13 4.67 20.71
CA GLU A 111 -11.72 4.18 22.01
C GLU A 111 -10.70 3.05 21.91
N ASP A 112 -10.91 2.13 20.98
CA ASP A 112 -9.98 1.02 20.72
C ASP A 112 -8.67 1.53 20.13
N ALA A 113 -8.71 2.52 19.23
CA ALA A 113 -7.51 3.17 18.70
C ALA A 113 -6.70 3.87 19.80
N ILE A 114 -7.36 4.56 20.74
CA ILE A 114 -6.70 5.20 21.87
C ILE A 114 -6.07 4.16 22.81
N LYS A 115 -6.78 3.06 23.09
CA LYS A 115 -6.23 1.95 23.87
C LYS A 115 -5.02 1.34 23.20
N PHE A 116 -5.12 1.06 21.90
CA PHE A 116 -4.02 0.52 21.10
C PHE A 116 -2.79 1.46 21.14
N ALA A 117 -2.99 2.75 20.89
CA ALA A 117 -1.93 3.77 20.98
C ALA A 117 -1.29 3.82 22.37
N SER A 118 -2.11 3.71 23.42
CA SER A 118 -1.63 3.72 24.80
C SER A 118 -0.73 2.52 25.11
N VAL A 119 -1.06 1.34 24.56
CA VAL A 119 -0.22 0.14 24.67
C VAL A 119 1.12 0.34 23.93
N ILE A 120 1.09 0.88 22.70
CA ILE A 120 2.30 1.18 21.92
C ILE A 120 3.24 2.08 22.72
N VAL A 121 2.72 3.15 23.30
CA VAL A 121 3.51 4.10 24.11
C VAL A 121 4.02 3.46 25.40
N LYS A 122 3.15 2.79 26.16
CA LYS A 122 3.49 2.18 27.46
C LYS A 122 4.54 1.09 27.35
N GLU A 123 4.45 0.29 26.30
CA GLU A 123 5.39 -0.82 26.03
C GLU A 123 6.60 -0.39 25.21
N ASN A 124 6.69 0.90 24.87
CA ASN A 124 7.76 1.47 24.04
C ASN A 124 7.98 0.66 22.75
N LYS A 125 6.87 0.32 22.08
CA LYS A 125 6.95 -0.42 20.80
C LYS A 125 7.59 0.43 19.71
N PRO A 126 8.29 -0.17 18.75
CA PRO A 126 8.97 0.56 17.70
C PRO A 126 8.00 1.34 16.81
N LEU A 127 8.43 2.51 16.33
CA LEU A 127 7.73 3.24 15.27
C LEU A 127 8.06 2.59 13.93
N VAL A 128 7.12 1.81 13.40
CA VAL A 128 7.33 1.04 12.16
C VAL A 128 7.25 1.97 10.96
N LYS A 129 8.40 2.28 10.36
CA LYS A 129 8.48 2.99 9.10
C LYS A 129 8.45 1.99 7.96
N VAL A 130 7.32 1.91 7.27
CA VAL A 130 7.12 0.92 6.20
C VAL A 130 8.17 1.03 5.10
N LYS A 131 8.57 2.24 4.72
CA LYS A 131 9.58 2.47 3.68
C LYS A 131 10.95 1.85 3.99
N GLU A 132 11.28 1.66 5.27
CA GLU A 132 12.53 1.09 5.74
C GLU A 132 12.45 -0.43 5.96
N ASN A 133 11.24 -1.01 5.95
CA ASN A 133 11.04 -2.44 6.21
C ASN A 133 11.19 -3.25 4.91
N GLU A 134 12.19 -4.12 4.85
CA GLU A 134 12.43 -5.02 3.71
C GLU A 134 12.16 -6.49 4.04
N GLU A 135 11.74 -6.82 5.27
CA GLU A 135 11.60 -8.20 5.74
C GLU A 135 10.71 -9.07 4.82
N ASN A 136 9.59 -8.50 4.35
CA ASN A 136 8.64 -9.23 3.52
C ASN A 136 8.98 -9.26 2.02
N ILE A 137 10.04 -8.58 1.60
CA ILE A 137 10.47 -8.53 0.20
C ILE A 137 11.90 -9.02 -0.04
N LYS A 138 12.69 -9.20 1.01
CA LYS A 138 14.12 -9.53 0.89
C LYS A 138 14.39 -10.85 0.17
N GLU A 139 13.53 -11.86 0.37
CA GLU A 139 13.68 -13.18 -0.26
C GLU A 139 13.29 -13.18 -1.73
N ASP A 140 12.47 -12.20 -2.15
CA ASP A 140 12.07 -12.03 -3.55
C ASP A 140 13.05 -11.18 -4.37
N LYS A 141 14.08 -10.64 -3.74
CA LYS A 141 15.11 -9.83 -4.42
C LYS A 141 15.85 -10.67 -5.47
N GLY A 142 15.79 -10.21 -6.73
CA GLY A 142 16.32 -10.95 -7.87
C GLY A 142 15.47 -12.12 -8.35
N ASN A 143 14.30 -12.35 -7.78
CA ASN A 143 13.39 -13.44 -8.14
C ASN A 143 12.60 -13.11 -9.43
N HIS A 144 13.29 -13.08 -10.57
CA HIS A 144 12.66 -12.82 -11.87
C HIS A 144 11.59 -13.87 -12.23
N ALA A 145 11.73 -15.10 -11.73
CA ALA A 145 10.78 -16.17 -11.98
C ALA A 145 9.39 -15.87 -11.41
N LEU A 146 9.30 -15.24 -10.22
CA LEU A 146 8.04 -14.81 -9.62
C LEU A 146 7.28 -13.87 -10.56
N PHE A 147 7.94 -12.82 -11.03
CA PHE A 147 7.31 -11.80 -11.88
C PHE A 147 6.95 -12.34 -13.28
N THR A 148 7.81 -13.19 -13.85
CA THR A 148 7.53 -13.87 -15.14
C THR A 148 6.32 -14.79 -15.03
N ALA A 149 6.24 -15.60 -13.99
CA ALA A 149 5.11 -16.49 -13.74
C ALA A 149 3.83 -15.71 -13.49
N PHE A 150 3.90 -14.61 -12.72
CA PHE A 150 2.74 -13.76 -12.45
C PHE A 150 2.20 -13.11 -13.73
N ARG A 151 3.06 -12.50 -14.57
CA ARG A 151 2.68 -11.95 -15.88
C ARG A 151 1.96 -13.00 -16.73
N LYS A 152 2.50 -14.21 -16.80
CA LYS A 152 1.90 -15.31 -17.56
C LYS A 152 0.51 -15.69 -17.01
N SER A 153 0.33 -15.69 -15.70
CA SER A 153 -0.94 -16.07 -15.06
C SER A 153 -2.09 -15.09 -15.34
N ILE A 154 -1.79 -13.81 -15.54
CA ILE A 154 -2.81 -12.77 -15.79
C ILE A 154 -2.89 -12.36 -17.27
N ALA A 155 -2.01 -12.82 -18.14
CA ALA A 155 -1.85 -12.34 -19.51
C ALA A 155 -3.15 -12.34 -20.32
N ARG A 156 -4.00 -13.36 -20.18
CA ARG A 156 -5.28 -13.45 -20.90
C ARG A 156 -6.26 -12.36 -20.44
N ARG A 157 -6.32 -12.10 -19.12
CA ARG A 157 -7.26 -11.14 -18.51
C ARG A 157 -6.85 -9.69 -18.78
N THR A 158 -5.56 -9.43 -18.88
CA THR A 158 -5.00 -8.08 -18.98
C THR A 158 -4.58 -7.68 -20.38
N ARG A 159 -4.93 -8.51 -21.38
CA ARG A 159 -4.54 -8.28 -22.77
C ARG A 159 -5.03 -6.92 -23.29
N GLY A 160 -4.10 -6.10 -23.76
CA GLY A 160 -4.39 -4.77 -24.31
C GLY A 160 -4.41 -3.63 -23.29
N PHE A 161 -4.25 -3.91 -21.99
CA PHE A 161 -4.17 -2.91 -20.95
C PHE A 161 -2.73 -2.70 -20.47
N LEU A 162 -2.30 -1.43 -20.35
CA LEU A 162 -0.97 -1.05 -19.87
C LEU A 162 -0.86 -1.05 -18.34
N ALA A 163 -1.91 -0.61 -17.65
CA ALA A 163 -1.89 -0.44 -16.21
C ALA A 163 -1.49 -1.69 -15.41
N PRO A 164 -1.97 -2.92 -15.74
CA PRO A 164 -1.53 -4.11 -15.03
C PRO A 164 -0.02 -4.36 -15.16
N GLU A 165 0.56 -4.20 -16.37
CA GLU A 165 1.99 -4.38 -16.56
C GLU A 165 2.80 -3.33 -15.80
N TYR A 166 2.37 -2.06 -15.81
CA TYR A 166 3.06 -0.98 -15.07
C TYR A 166 2.97 -1.17 -13.56
N ASN A 167 1.84 -1.69 -13.06
CA ASN A 167 1.72 -2.12 -11.67
C ASN A 167 2.75 -3.22 -11.32
N ILE A 168 2.92 -4.23 -12.18
CA ILE A 168 3.92 -5.28 -11.98
C ILE A 168 5.34 -4.68 -11.93
N GLN A 169 5.68 -3.79 -12.86
CA GLN A 169 6.99 -3.12 -12.90
C GLN A 169 7.25 -2.31 -11.62
N CYS A 170 6.22 -1.66 -11.06
CA CYS A 170 6.35 -0.94 -9.79
C CYS A 170 6.64 -1.88 -8.60
N ILE A 171 5.95 -3.03 -8.51
CA ILE A 171 6.23 -4.02 -7.46
C ILE A 171 7.62 -4.63 -7.65
N GLU A 172 8.02 -4.92 -8.89
CA GLU A 172 9.36 -5.40 -9.22
C GLU A 172 10.44 -4.39 -8.82
N ALA A 173 10.19 -3.09 -9.01
CA ALA A 173 11.06 -2.01 -8.54
C ALA A 173 11.11 -1.96 -7.00
N ALA A 174 9.97 -2.12 -6.31
CA ALA A 174 9.92 -2.13 -4.84
C ALA A 174 10.77 -3.24 -4.22
N VAL A 175 10.83 -4.40 -4.88
CA VAL A 175 11.61 -5.56 -4.44
C VAL A 175 13.11 -5.39 -4.71
N ASN A 176 13.47 -4.82 -5.86
CA ASN A 176 14.83 -4.85 -6.38
C ASN A 176 15.61 -3.54 -6.21
N LYS A 177 14.94 -2.44 -5.82
CA LYS A 177 15.54 -1.10 -5.71
C LYS A 177 15.33 -0.50 -4.33
N PRO A 178 16.20 0.44 -3.91
CA PRO A 178 15.93 1.29 -2.75
C PRO A 178 14.57 2.00 -2.91
N PHE A 179 13.91 2.28 -1.77
CA PHE A 179 12.57 2.87 -1.76
C PHE A 179 12.45 4.11 -2.64
N GLU A 180 13.39 5.06 -2.50
CA GLU A 180 13.36 6.32 -3.25
C GLU A 180 13.50 6.13 -4.78
N GLU A 181 14.24 5.11 -5.20
CA GLU A 181 14.32 4.75 -6.62
C GLU A 181 13.03 4.10 -7.12
N GLY A 182 12.42 3.25 -6.29
CA GLY A 182 11.11 2.67 -6.57
C GLY A 182 10.02 3.73 -6.72
N ILE A 183 10.01 4.75 -5.86
CA ILE A 183 9.10 5.91 -5.97
C ILE A 183 9.29 6.66 -7.30
N LYS A 184 10.52 6.81 -7.79
CA LYS A 184 10.75 7.43 -9.11
C LYS A 184 10.15 6.59 -10.24
N VAL A 185 10.33 5.27 -10.19
CA VAL A 185 9.72 4.34 -11.16
C VAL A 185 8.19 4.45 -11.13
N GLU A 186 7.58 4.42 -9.94
CA GLU A 186 6.14 4.57 -9.76
C GLU A 186 5.63 5.88 -10.39
N ARG A 187 6.27 7.00 -10.08
CA ARG A 187 5.90 8.32 -10.59
C ARG A 187 6.00 8.40 -12.12
N ASP A 188 7.08 7.88 -12.69
CA ASP A 188 7.30 7.89 -14.14
C ASP A 188 6.23 7.05 -14.86
N LEU A 189 5.92 5.87 -14.34
CA LEU A 189 4.90 4.99 -14.91
C LEU A 189 3.48 5.53 -14.69
N PHE A 190 3.20 6.12 -13.54
CA PHE A 190 1.93 6.82 -13.27
C PHE A 190 1.70 7.95 -14.27
N THR A 191 2.71 8.79 -14.49
CA THR A 191 2.63 9.91 -15.46
C THR A 191 2.33 9.40 -16.86
N LYS A 192 2.97 8.31 -17.30
CA LYS A 192 2.70 7.69 -18.60
C LYS A 192 1.26 7.20 -18.74
N LEU A 193 0.67 6.66 -17.66
CA LEU A 193 -0.74 6.23 -17.68
C LEU A 193 -1.70 7.42 -17.73
N VAL A 194 -1.50 8.44 -16.87
CA VAL A 194 -2.38 9.63 -16.81
C VAL A 194 -2.37 10.40 -18.13
N THR A 195 -1.22 10.46 -18.82
CA THR A 195 -1.10 11.14 -20.10
C THR A 195 -1.44 10.26 -21.30
N GLY A 196 -1.67 8.97 -21.05
CA GLY A 196 -2.00 7.99 -22.07
C GLY A 196 -3.50 7.96 -22.42
N SER A 197 -3.84 7.21 -23.46
CA SER A 197 -5.22 7.08 -23.95
C SER A 197 -6.08 6.06 -23.19
N GLN A 198 -5.53 5.34 -22.21
CA GLN A 198 -6.21 4.26 -21.47
C GLN A 198 -6.69 4.65 -20.07
N SER A 199 -6.31 5.83 -19.57
CA SER A 199 -6.86 6.35 -18.31
C SER A 199 -8.26 6.91 -18.54
N ALA A 200 -9.20 6.54 -17.66
CA ALA A 200 -10.58 7.01 -17.70
C ALA A 200 -10.73 8.39 -17.02
#